data_222c949dfa64b4cfcef7434f709d4310
#
_entry.id   222c949dfa64b4cfcef7434f709d4310
#
_cell.length_a   1.000
_cell.length_b   1.000
_cell.length_c   1.000
_cell.angle_alpha   90.00
_cell.angle_beta   90.00
_cell.angle_gamma   90.00
#
_symmetry.space_group_name_H-M   'P 1'
#
loop_
_entity.id
_entity.type
_entity.pdbx_description
1 polymer ?
#
loop_
_entity_poly.entity_id
_entity_poly.type
_entity_poly.pdbx_seq_one_letter_code
_entity_poly.pdbx_strand_id
1 'polypeptide(L)'
;MSHILVNVAWPYANGPRHIGHVAGFGVPSDVYARYERMKGNDVLMVSGTDEHGTPILVEADKEGVSAQELANRYNRVIAKDLCDLGLSYDLFTRTTTGNHEKVVQELFTQCLENGYIYKGTQKVAISPSTGRTLPDRYIEGTCPICGADGARGD
;
A
#
# COMPACT_ATOMS: atom_id res chain seq x y z
N MET A 1 8.61 31.31 -1.24
CA MET A 1 7.64 30.29 -1.69
C MET A 1 8.46 29.04 -2.06
N SER A 2 8.18 27.93 -1.39
CA SER A 2 8.84 26.64 -1.66
C SER A 2 7.84 25.69 -2.29
N HIS A 3 8.30 24.74 -3.12
CA HIS A 3 7.51 23.63 -3.61
C HIS A 3 7.66 22.46 -2.64
N ILE A 4 6.55 21.94 -2.12
CA ILE A 4 6.53 20.88 -1.11
C ILE A 4 5.68 19.71 -1.62
N LEU A 5 6.28 18.54 -1.69
CA LEU A 5 5.57 17.29 -1.96
C LEU A 5 5.29 16.58 -0.63
N VAL A 6 4.02 16.38 -0.31
CA VAL A 6 3.57 15.56 0.82
C VAL A 6 3.15 14.21 0.26
N ASN A 7 4.06 13.26 0.29
CA ASN A 7 3.83 11.90 -0.21
C ASN A 7 3.35 11.00 0.94
N VAL A 8 2.08 10.67 0.93
CA VAL A 8 1.42 9.91 2.00
C VAL A 8 1.45 8.42 1.69
N ALA A 9 1.71 7.58 2.69
CA ALA A 9 1.74 6.13 2.55
C ALA A 9 0.45 5.60 1.91
N TRP A 10 0.59 4.65 0.97
CA TRP A 10 -0.52 4.09 0.23
C TRP A 10 -1.10 2.88 0.95
N PRO A 11 -2.37 2.91 1.38
CA PRO A 11 -3.02 1.76 1.98
C PRO A 11 -3.37 0.68 0.96
N TYR A 12 -3.31 -0.58 1.37
CA TYR A 12 -3.83 -1.68 0.56
C TYR A 12 -5.35 -1.57 0.38
N ALA A 13 -5.84 -1.82 -0.84
CA ALA A 13 -7.26 -1.85 -1.16
C ALA A 13 -7.91 -3.21 -0.80
N ASN A 14 -7.73 -3.67 0.45
CA ASN A 14 -8.18 -4.97 0.95
C ASN A 14 -9.20 -4.89 2.08
N GLY A 15 -9.71 -3.69 2.38
CA GLY A 15 -10.68 -3.48 3.45
C GLY A 15 -10.90 -1.99 3.74
N PRO A 16 -11.92 -1.64 4.57
CA PRO A 16 -12.15 -0.27 5.00
C PRO A 16 -11.02 0.21 5.91
N ARG A 17 -10.87 1.51 6.02
CA ARG A 17 -9.86 2.11 6.92
C ARG A 17 -10.41 2.22 8.34
N HIS A 18 -9.57 1.93 9.32
CA HIS A 18 -9.88 2.12 10.73
C HIS A 18 -9.17 3.38 11.28
N ILE A 19 -9.53 3.78 12.48
CA ILE A 19 -9.00 5.00 13.12
C ILE A 19 -7.47 5.06 13.16
N GLY A 20 -6.79 3.92 13.27
CA GLY A 20 -5.32 3.87 13.24
C GLY A 20 -4.72 4.32 11.91
N HIS A 21 -5.36 4.03 10.79
CA HIS A 21 -4.92 4.55 9.49
C HIS A 21 -5.15 6.05 9.38
N VAL A 22 -6.31 6.54 9.85
CA VAL A 22 -6.66 7.95 9.82
C VAL A 22 -5.73 8.77 10.71
N ALA A 23 -5.52 8.31 11.95
CA ALA A 23 -4.66 8.99 12.93
C ALA A 23 -3.16 8.84 12.63
N GLY A 24 -2.75 7.73 12.01
CA GLY A 24 -1.34 7.41 11.74
C GLY A 24 -0.77 8.18 10.56
N PHE A 25 -1.41 8.11 9.39
CA PHE A 25 -0.88 8.76 8.19
C PHE A 25 -1.80 9.84 7.59
N GLY A 26 -3.12 9.72 7.70
CA GLY A 26 -4.06 10.62 7.04
C GLY A 26 -4.05 12.02 7.64
N VAL A 27 -4.52 12.15 8.87
CA VAL A 27 -4.66 13.45 9.55
C VAL A 27 -3.33 14.18 9.74
N PRO A 28 -2.24 13.55 10.22
CA PRO A 28 -0.97 14.25 10.39
C PRO A 28 -0.43 14.84 9.09
N SER A 29 -0.53 14.10 7.99
CA SER A 29 -0.09 14.55 6.67
C SER A 29 -0.93 15.73 6.17
N ASP A 30 -2.25 15.68 6.37
CA ASP A 30 -3.15 16.77 5.99
C ASP A 30 -2.92 18.04 6.82
N VAL A 31 -2.71 17.90 8.12
CA VAL A 31 -2.36 19.03 9.00
C VAL A 31 -1.08 19.69 8.52
N TYR A 32 -0.05 18.92 8.19
CA TYR A 32 1.20 19.45 7.66
C TYR A 32 0.99 20.15 6.30
N ALA A 33 0.26 19.52 5.39
CA ALA A 33 -0.02 20.11 4.08
C ALA A 33 -0.77 21.44 4.20
N ARG A 34 -1.81 21.51 5.06
CA ARG A 34 -2.56 22.74 5.35
C ARG A 34 -1.67 23.81 5.97
N TYR A 35 -0.85 23.45 6.93
CA TYR A 35 0.08 24.39 7.57
C TYR A 35 1.03 25.01 6.53
N GLU A 36 1.61 24.22 5.66
CA GLU A 36 2.53 24.74 4.64
C GLU A 36 1.81 25.59 3.58
N ARG A 37 0.57 25.24 3.22
CA ARG A 37 -0.27 26.10 2.36
C ARG A 37 -0.57 27.46 3.02
N MET A 38 -0.86 27.47 4.34
CA MET A 38 -1.09 28.69 5.09
C MET A 38 0.15 29.59 5.16
N LYS A 39 1.35 29.02 5.11
CA LYS A 39 2.62 29.77 5.00
C LYS A 39 2.86 30.37 3.61
N GLY A 40 2.00 30.08 2.65
CA GLY A 40 2.14 30.55 1.26
C GLY A 40 3.06 29.67 0.40
N ASN A 41 3.35 28.45 0.81
CA ASN A 41 4.08 27.48 0.00
C ASN A 41 3.16 26.80 -1.02
N ASP A 42 3.74 26.38 -2.15
CA ASP A 42 3.06 25.55 -3.16
C ASP A 42 3.17 24.09 -2.72
N VAL A 43 2.02 23.46 -2.39
CA VAL A 43 1.98 22.14 -1.77
C VAL A 43 1.19 21.18 -2.63
N LEU A 44 1.79 20.06 -2.96
CA LEU A 44 1.15 18.91 -3.62
C LEU A 44 1.09 17.74 -2.61
N MET A 45 -0.12 17.40 -2.15
CA MET A 45 -0.37 16.26 -1.27
C MET A 45 -0.92 15.09 -2.08
N VAL A 46 -0.19 13.98 -2.09
CA VAL A 46 -0.51 12.83 -2.94
C VAL A 46 -0.56 11.52 -2.17
N SER A 47 -1.47 10.64 -2.57
CA SER A 47 -1.55 9.24 -2.11
C SER A 47 -2.34 8.41 -3.12
N GLY A 48 -2.68 7.19 -2.72
CA GLY A 48 -3.51 6.29 -3.52
C GLY A 48 -3.73 4.97 -2.82
N THR A 49 -4.30 4.00 -3.52
CA THR A 49 -4.42 2.63 -3.05
C THR A 49 -3.36 1.74 -3.67
N ASP A 50 -2.70 0.96 -2.81
CA ASP A 50 -1.88 -0.17 -3.24
C ASP A 50 -2.81 -1.35 -3.54
N GLU A 51 -2.83 -1.78 -4.80
CA GLU A 51 -3.79 -2.75 -5.31
C GLU A 51 -3.16 -4.06 -5.78
N HIS A 52 -1.87 -4.23 -5.52
CA HIS A 52 -1.12 -5.43 -5.85
C HIS A 52 -0.70 -6.20 -4.59
N GLY A 53 -0.39 -7.47 -4.79
CA GLY A 53 0.19 -8.31 -3.75
C GLY A 53 -0.79 -9.22 -3.01
N THR A 54 -0.21 -10.06 -2.17
CA THR A 54 -0.90 -11.14 -1.45
C THR A 54 -2.05 -10.66 -0.53
N PRO A 55 -2.01 -9.49 0.14
CA PRO A 55 -3.13 -9.06 0.98
C PRO A 55 -4.44 -8.89 0.22
N ILE A 56 -4.37 -8.44 -1.03
CA ILE A 56 -5.55 -8.31 -1.89
C ILE A 56 -6.07 -9.68 -2.29
N LEU A 57 -5.17 -10.58 -2.72
CA LEU A 57 -5.54 -11.94 -3.16
C LEU A 57 -6.21 -12.74 -2.04
N VAL A 58 -5.65 -12.70 -0.83
CA VAL A 58 -6.20 -13.44 0.32
C VAL A 58 -7.60 -12.97 0.68
N GLU A 59 -7.84 -11.66 0.66
CA GLU A 59 -9.16 -11.13 0.98
C GLU A 59 -10.16 -11.39 -0.16
N ALA A 60 -9.74 -11.29 -1.41
CA ALA A 60 -10.55 -11.62 -2.56
C ALA A 60 -10.99 -13.10 -2.56
N ASP A 61 -10.09 -14.03 -2.20
CA ASP A 61 -10.40 -15.45 -2.06
C ASP A 61 -11.42 -15.71 -0.94
N LYS A 62 -11.32 -15.05 0.21
CA LYS A 62 -12.29 -15.17 1.30
C LYS A 62 -13.69 -14.70 0.91
N GLU A 63 -13.75 -13.63 0.12
CA GLU A 63 -15.02 -13.08 -0.34
C GLU A 63 -15.55 -13.74 -1.63
N GLY A 64 -14.76 -14.61 -2.28
CA GLY A 64 -15.15 -15.28 -3.51
C GLY A 64 -15.26 -14.35 -4.72
N VAL A 65 -14.47 -13.25 -4.74
CA VAL A 65 -14.44 -12.26 -5.82
C VAL A 65 -13.06 -12.18 -6.46
N SER A 66 -12.95 -11.53 -7.62
CA SER A 66 -11.65 -11.27 -8.22
C SER A 66 -10.87 -10.20 -7.46
N ALA A 67 -9.52 -10.27 -7.49
CA ALA A 67 -8.65 -9.26 -6.89
C ALA A 67 -8.96 -7.85 -7.42
N GLN A 68 -9.24 -7.73 -8.72
CA GLN A 68 -9.57 -6.47 -9.36
C GLN A 68 -10.91 -5.89 -8.85
N GLU A 69 -11.90 -6.75 -8.67
CA GLU A 69 -13.22 -6.35 -8.15
C GLU A 69 -13.11 -5.87 -6.70
N LEU A 70 -12.37 -6.60 -5.87
CA LEU A 70 -12.08 -6.21 -4.49
C LEU A 70 -11.38 -4.85 -4.45
N ALA A 71 -10.29 -4.69 -5.20
CA ALA A 71 -9.53 -3.45 -5.26
C ALA A 71 -10.38 -2.28 -5.76
N ASN A 72 -11.20 -2.47 -6.79
CA ASN A 72 -12.12 -1.45 -7.31
C ASN A 72 -13.13 -0.99 -6.26
N ARG A 73 -13.64 -1.91 -5.45
CA ARG A 73 -14.58 -1.60 -4.39
C ARG A 73 -13.93 -0.80 -3.27
N TYR A 74 -12.81 -1.29 -2.74
CA TYR A 74 -12.15 -0.64 -1.60
C TYR A 74 -11.42 0.65 -1.97
N ASN A 75 -10.93 0.80 -3.20
CA ASN A 75 -10.42 2.10 -3.66
C ASN A 75 -11.52 3.18 -3.54
N ARG A 76 -12.75 2.90 -4.02
CA ARG A 76 -13.87 3.84 -3.91
C ARG A 76 -14.26 4.15 -2.47
N VAL A 77 -14.31 3.11 -1.61
CA VAL A 77 -14.63 3.28 -0.18
C VAL A 77 -13.57 4.15 0.49
N ILE A 78 -12.30 3.81 0.33
CA ILE A 78 -11.18 4.53 0.95
C ILE A 78 -11.14 5.99 0.49
N ALA A 79 -11.22 6.22 -0.82
CA ALA A 79 -11.21 7.58 -1.37
C ALA A 79 -12.38 8.42 -0.83
N LYS A 80 -13.57 7.82 -0.76
CA LYS A 80 -14.76 8.49 -0.21
C LYS A 80 -14.59 8.81 1.28
N ASP A 81 -14.16 7.84 2.09
CA ASP A 81 -14.00 8.01 3.53
C ASP A 81 -12.97 9.12 3.86
N LEU A 82 -11.85 9.13 3.16
CA LEU A 82 -10.82 10.16 3.33
C LEU A 82 -11.31 11.56 2.90
N CYS A 83 -12.10 11.61 1.82
CA CYS A 83 -12.74 12.84 1.36
C CYS A 83 -13.79 13.34 2.37
N ASP A 84 -14.65 12.46 2.89
CA ASP A 84 -15.68 12.79 3.87
C ASP A 84 -15.07 13.28 5.20
N LEU A 85 -13.88 12.79 5.56
CA LEU A 85 -13.09 13.29 6.68
C LEU A 85 -12.45 14.66 6.40
N GLY A 86 -12.56 15.16 5.17
CA GLY A 86 -12.03 16.46 4.77
C GLY A 86 -10.52 16.48 4.54
N LEU A 87 -9.87 15.33 4.29
CA LEU A 87 -8.45 15.29 3.96
C LEU A 87 -8.22 15.90 2.57
N SER A 88 -7.26 16.82 2.48
CA SER A 88 -7.07 17.71 1.33
C SER A 88 -6.05 17.19 0.32
N TYR A 89 -6.20 15.95 -0.13
CA TYR A 89 -5.38 15.40 -1.21
C TYR A 89 -5.60 16.16 -2.53
N ASP A 90 -4.50 16.52 -3.18
CA ASP A 90 -4.53 17.05 -4.54
C ASP A 90 -4.65 15.92 -5.57
N LEU A 91 -4.07 14.76 -5.25
CA LEU A 91 -4.19 13.54 -6.06
C LEU A 91 -4.32 12.32 -5.15
N PHE A 92 -5.41 11.58 -5.32
CA PHE A 92 -5.57 10.24 -4.76
C PHE A 92 -5.79 9.25 -5.91
N THR A 93 -4.82 8.37 -6.15
CA THR A 93 -4.78 7.52 -7.34
C THR A 93 -4.67 6.03 -6.99
N ARG A 94 -4.18 5.21 -7.90
CA ARG A 94 -4.16 3.73 -7.79
C ARG A 94 -2.90 3.17 -8.43
N THR A 95 -2.38 2.06 -7.90
CA THR A 95 -1.24 1.35 -8.52
C THR A 95 -1.63 0.59 -9.80
N THR A 96 -2.92 0.40 -10.08
CA THR A 96 -3.43 -0.27 -11.30
C THR A 96 -3.72 0.68 -12.46
N THR A 97 -3.23 1.90 -12.42
CA THR A 97 -3.35 2.80 -13.59
C THR A 97 -2.27 2.51 -14.62
N GLY A 98 -2.61 2.63 -15.90
CA GLY A 98 -1.63 2.42 -16.99
C GLY A 98 -0.42 3.37 -16.92
N ASN A 99 -0.61 4.59 -16.36
CA ASN A 99 0.51 5.50 -16.11
C ASN A 99 1.47 4.95 -15.04
N HIS A 100 0.91 4.40 -13.94
CA HIS A 100 1.72 3.80 -12.87
C HIS A 100 2.51 2.60 -13.39
N GLU A 101 1.84 1.69 -14.10
CA GLU A 101 2.49 0.52 -14.72
C GLU A 101 3.65 0.91 -15.63
N LYS A 102 3.44 1.89 -16.50
CA LYS A 102 4.47 2.39 -17.42
C LYS A 102 5.68 2.92 -16.66
N VAL A 103 5.46 3.80 -15.68
CA VAL A 103 6.56 4.43 -14.91
C VAL A 103 7.33 3.37 -14.11
N VAL A 104 6.64 2.42 -13.48
CA VAL A 104 7.30 1.33 -12.72
C VAL A 104 8.16 0.45 -13.64
N GLN A 105 7.63 0.07 -14.81
CA GLN A 105 8.38 -0.73 -15.78
C GLN A 105 9.61 0.01 -16.33
N GLU A 106 9.48 1.30 -16.64
CA GLU A 106 10.59 2.14 -17.09
C GLU A 106 11.67 2.25 -16.02
N LEU A 107 11.31 2.54 -14.76
CA LEU A 107 12.26 2.63 -13.65
C LEU A 107 12.96 1.29 -13.38
N PHE A 108 12.20 0.18 -13.39
CA PHE A 108 12.77 -1.16 -13.21
C PHE A 108 13.80 -1.47 -14.31
N THR A 109 13.45 -1.21 -15.57
CA THR A 109 14.34 -1.45 -16.71
C THR A 109 15.60 -0.61 -16.61
N GLN A 110 15.48 0.66 -16.27
CA GLN A 110 16.63 1.54 -16.08
C GLN A 110 17.55 1.08 -14.94
N CYS A 111 16.98 0.63 -13.81
CA CYS A 111 17.75 0.08 -12.70
C CYS A 111 18.48 -1.22 -13.10
N LEU A 112 17.82 -2.09 -13.88
CA LEU A 112 18.43 -3.32 -14.39
C LEU A 112 19.58 -3.03 -15.35
N GLU A 113 19.38 -2.12 -16.30
CA GLU A 113 20.42 -1.70 -17.27
C GLU A 113 21.63 -1.05 -16.59
N ASN A 114 21.40 -0.31 -15.50
CA ASN A 114 22.45 0.30 -14.69
C ASN A 114 23.15 -0.69 -13.72
N GLY A 115 22.73 -1.99 -13.71
CA GLY A 115 23.37 -3.03 -12.91
C GLY A 115 22.99 -3.00 -11.41
N TYR A 116 21.95 -2.27 -11.02
CA TYR A 116 21.48 -2.23 -9.62
C TYR A 116 20.57 -3.40 -9.26
N ILE A 117 20.09 -4.17 -10.25
CA ILE A 117 19.21 -5.32 -10.04
C ILE A 117 19.93 -6.58 -10.53
N TYR A 118 19.89 -7.62 -9.70
CA TYR A 118 20.44 -8.94 -10.03
C TYR A 118 19.46 -10.04 -9.60
N LYS A 119 19.59 -11.22 -10.25
CA LYS A 119 18.77 -12.40 -9.89
C LYS A 119 19.33 -13.04 -8.63
N GLY A 120 18.46 -13.29 -7.65
CA GLY A 120 18.76 -14.02 -6.42
C GLY A 120 17.76 -15.14 -6.17
N THR A 121 18.06 -16.00 -5.20
CA THR A 121 17.16 -17.05 -4.73
C THR A 121 16.72 -16.75 -3.31
N GLN A 122 15.41 -16.80 -3.07
CA GLN A 122 14.81 -16.60 -1.75
C GLN A 122 13.96 -17.81 -1.39
N LYS A 123 14.01 -18.25 -0.12
CA LYS A 123 13.05 -19.22 0.40
C LYS A 123 11.76 -18.50 0.76
N VAL A 124 10.65 -19.01 0.26
CA VAL A 124 9.32 -18.44 0.55
C VAL A 124 8.39 -19.54 1.05
N ALA A 125 7.46 -19.19 1.94
CA ALA A 125 6.40 -20.10 2.33
C ALA A 125 5.37 -20.22 1.21
N ILE A 126 4.90 -21.44 0.97
CA ILE A 126 3.89 -21.74 -0.04
C ILE A 126 2.71 -22.42 0.67
N SER A 127 1.50 -21.96 0.40
CA SER A 127 0.28 -22.64 0.84
C SER A 127 0.10 -23.95 0.09
N PRO A 128 0.04 -25.12 0.76
CA PRO A 128 -0.14 -26.40 0.07
C PRO A 128 -1.49 -26.50 -0.66
N SER A 129 -2.53 -25.81 -0.15
CA SER A 129 -3.88 -25.88 -0.71
C SER A 129 -4.08 -25.02 -1.94
N THR A 130 -3.35 -23.92 -2.07
CA THR A 130 -3.51 -22.96 -3.18
C THR A 130 -2.30 -22.87 -4.10
N GLY A 131 -1.14 -23.41 -3.69
CA GLY A 131 0.14 -23.26 -4.41
C GLY A 131 0.69 -21.83 -4.43
N ARG A 132 0.12 -20.91 -3.66
CA ARG A 132 0.51 -19.50 -3.62
C ARG A 132 1.59 -19.24 -2.58
N THR A 133 2.46 -18.30 -2.86
CA THR A 133 3.40 -17.74 -1.88
C THR A 133 2.64 -16.96 -0.83
N LEU A 134 3.10 -17.06 0.42
CA LEU A 134 2.52 -16.36 1.56
C LEU A 134 3.53 -15.33 2.09
N PRO A 135 3.10 -14.12 2.45
CA PRO A 135 3.93 -13.19 3.21
C PRO A 135 4.17 -13.72 4.62
N ASP A 136 5.29 -13.32 5.22
CA ASP A 136 5.76 -13.84 6.51
C ASP A 136 4.72 -13.73 7.63
N ARG A 137 3.92 -12.69 7.65
CA ARG A 137 2.82 -12.49 8.62
C ARG A 137 1.72 -13.55 8.60
N TYR A 138 1.67 -14.41 7.59
CA TYR A 138 0.75 -15.56 7.53
C TYR A 138 1.41 -16.87 7.97
N ILE A 139 2.68 -16.82 8.36
CA ILE A 139 3.42 -17.95 8.90
C ILE A 139 3.27 -17.89 10.42
N GLU A 140 2.75 -18.95 11.00
CA GLU A 140 2.65 -19.12 12.45
C GLU A 140 3.49 -20.34 12.87
N GLY A 141 4.13 -20.24 14.02
CA GLY A 141 4.95 -21.33 14.56
C GLY A 141 5.49 -21.01 15.92
N THR A 142 6.43 -21.83 16.36
CA THR A 142 7.12 -21.63 17.63
C THR A 142 8.30 -20.66 17.41
N CYS A 143 8.40 -19.64 18.25
CA CYS A 143 9.51 -18.68 18.21
C CYS A 143 10.86 -19.38 18.42
N PRO A 144 11.82 -19.27 17.48
CA PRO A 144 13.11 -19.94 17.60
C PRO A 144 14.00 -19.34 18.70
N ILE A 145 13.67 -18.15 19.23
CA ILE A 145 14.45 -17.45 20.24
C ILE A 145 13.96 -17.80 21.64
N CYS A 146 12.65 -17.74 21.90
CA CYS A 146 12.09 -17.92 23.25
C CYS A 146 11.21 -19.16 23.41
N GLY A 147 10.91 -19.89 22.35
CA GLY A 147 10.06 -21.08 22.37
C GLY A 147 8.56 -20.83 22.55
N ALA A 148 8.11 -19.57 22.47
CA ALA A 148 6.67 -19.27 22.59
C ALA A 148 5.92 -19.75 21.34
N ASP A 149 4.77 -20.40 21.54
CA ASP A 149 3.89 -20.82 20.45
C ASP A 149 3.06 -19.65 19.90
N GLY A 150 2.60 -19.75 18.65
CA GLY A 150 1.80 -18.75 17.98
C GLY A 150 2.58 -17.50 17.57
N ALA A 151 3.91 -17.57 17.52
CA ALA A 151 4.73 -16.52 16.95
C ALA A 151 4.45 -16.37 15.45
N ARG A 152 4.33 -15.14 14.99
CA ARG A 152 4.14 -14.81 13.57
C ARG A 152 5.43 -14.27 12.99
N GLY A 153 5.66 -14.55 11.72
CA GLY A 153 6.72 -13.94 10.95
C GLY A 153 6.40 -12.47 10.66
N ASP A 154 7.39 -11.59 10.82
CA ASP A 154 7.34 -10.18 10.40
C ASP A 154 8.41 -9.93 9.34
#